data_a7040d014063f0098cefd7667395a6d5
#
_entry.id   a7040d014063f0098cefd7667395a6d5
#
_cell.length_a   1.000
_cell.length_b   1.000
_cell.length_c   1.000
_cell.angle_alpha   90.00
_cell.angle_beta   90.00
_cell.angle_gamma   90.00
#
_symmetry.space_group_name_H-M   'P 1'
#
loop_
_entity.id
_entity.type
_entity.pdbx_description
1 polymer ?
#
loop_
_entity_poly.entity_id
_entity_poly.type
_entity_poly.pdbx_seq_one_letter_code
_entity_poly.pdbx_strand_id
1 'polypeptide(L)'
;MRVSAIMKTHSVPHDCGFRTILSLATPHHMLCDHVDISQAFVQGDFLPGDGYNGKVYISPPPGFREDQGYVYLLSRPLYGIPSPARAWHTTMSAYLKSKGCAHVGFERSMWCVTIKRHTILIASHIDDFMLACADRAMLDTFRQGLLARFDGTYEGEVHTYLGCEIERDMGAGRTLLSQRHFAEDVLRIFAMWDCTPAIRKRCSMLTWDIFPNIMLGKKSHF
;
A
#
# COMPACT_ATOMS: atom_id res chain seq x y z
N MET A 1 -17.84 21.41 18.76
CA MET A 1 -17.87 19.97 18.51
C MET A 1 -16.42 19.50 18.35
N ARG A 2 -15.88 18.79 19.34
CA ARG A 2 -14.48 18.31 19.29
C ARG A 2 -14.47 16.96 18.58
N VAL A 3 -13.85 16.92 17.42
CA VAL A 3 -13.52 15.64 16.74
C VAL A 3 -12.22 15.16 17.37
N SER A 4 -12.32 14.26 18.35
CA SER A 4 -11.15 13.53 18.83
C SER A 4 -10.90 12.37 17.86
N ALA A 5 -10.03 12.59 16.89
CA ALA A 5 -9.47 11.52 16.10
C ALA A 5 -8.57 10.66 17.02
N ILE A 6 -9.11 9.56 17.52
CA ILE A 6 -8.30 8.51 18.10
C ILE A 6 -7.59 7.82 16.93
N MET A 7 -6.40 8.29 16.62
CA MET A 7 -5.44 7.49 15.86
C MET A 7 -5.11 6.26 16.71
N LYS A 8 -5.87 5.18 16.54
CA LYS A 8 -5.37 3.87 16.89
C LYS A 8 -4.23 3.59 15.93
N THR A 9 -3.03 3.55 16.46
CA THR A 9 -1.83 3.09 15.78
C THR A 9 -2.04 1.65 15.29
N HIS A 10 -2.66 1.50 14.13
CA HIS A 10 -2.43 0.31 13.36
C HIS A 10 -0.98 0.44 12.88
N SER A 11 -0.17 -0.56 13.17
CA SER A 11 1.19 -0.65 12.67
C SER A 11 1.14 -0.29 11.18
N VAL A 12 1.66 0.89 10.85
CA VAL A 12 1.94 1.25 9.48
C VAL A 12 2.83 0.12 8.97
N PRO A 13 2.45 -0.63 7.93
CA PRO A 13 3.34 -1.61 7.34
C PRO A 13 4.63 -0.87 7.05
N HIS A 14 5.74 -1.36 7.58
CA HIS A 14 7.00 -0.70 7.36
C HIS A 14 7.20 -0.60 5.84
N ASP A 15 7.52 0.60 5.34
CA ASP A 15 7.90 0.88 3.94
C ASP A 15 9.05 0.00 3.43
N CYS A 16 9.56 -0.89 4.26
CA CYS A 16 10.66 -1.78 3.97
C CYS A 16 10.31 -2.81 2.87
N GLY A 17 9.07 -3.26 2.79
CA GLY A 17 8.71 -4.35 1.90
C GLY A 17 8.93 -4.01 0.42
N PHE A 18 8.31 -2.95 -0.09
CA PHE A 18 8.46 -2.58 -1.49
C PHE A 18 9.89 -2.12 -1.83
N ARG A 19 10.57 -1.43 -0.91
CA ARG A 19 11.98 -1.02 -1.09
C ARG A 19 12.90 -2.24 -1.20
N THR A 20 12.65 -3.26 -0.40
CA THR A 20 13.36 -4.54 -0.49
C THR A 20 13.13 -5.22 -1.84
N ILE A 21 11.87 -5.24 -2.32
CA ILE A 21 11.54 -5.79 -3.64
C ILE A 21 12.27 -5.02 -4.74
N LEU A 22 12.25 -3.68 -4.73
CA LEU A 22 12.96 -2.87 -5.72
C LEU A 22 14.46 -3.09 -5.68
N SER A 23 15.05 -3.23 -4.48
CA SER A 23 16.47 -3.52 -4.31
C SER A 23 16.87 -4.88 -4.88
N LEU A 24 15.99 -5.88 -4.82
CA LEU A 24 16.17 -7.18 -5.43
C LEU A 24 15.86 -7.15 -6.94
N ALA A 25 14.80 -6.47 -7.33
CA ALA A 25 14.33 -6.43 -8.71
C ALA A 25 15.34 -5.75 -9.65
N THR A 26 16.04 -4.73 -9.17
CA THR A 26 16.97 -3.94 -9.98
C THR A 26 18.16 -4.77 -10.49
N PRO A 27 18.98 -5.43 -9.65
CA PRO A 27 20.12 -6.21 -10.13
C PRO A 27 19.71 -7.49 -10.86
N HIS A 28 18.50 -7.99 -10.65
CA HIS A 28 17.98 -9.20 -11.31
C HIS A 28 17.13 -8.87 -12.54
N HIS A 29 17.11 -7.63 -13.00
CA HIS A 29 16.35 -7.17 -14.16
C HIS A 29 14.88 -7.63 -14.13
N MET A 30 14.27 -7.67 -12.94
CA MET A 30 12.87 -8.03 -12.80
C MET A 30 11.98 -6.87 -13.26
N LEU A 31 10.90 -7.20 -13.94
CA LEU A 31 9.80 -6.30 -14.25
C LEU A 31 9.04 -6.02 -12.96
N CYS A 32 8.51 -4.81 -12.81
CA CYS A 32 7.70 -4.44 -11.65
C CYS A 32 6.39 -3.82 -12.14
N ASP A 33 5.29 -4.49 -11.87
CA ASP A 33 3.94 -4.06 -12.22
C ASP A 33 3.22 -3.52 -11.00
N HIS A 34 2.36 -2.51 -11.20
CA HIS A 34 1.46 -1.96 -10.22
C HIS A 34 0.03 -2.39 -10.49
N VAL A 35 -0.66 -2.83 -9.45
CA VAL A 35 -2.08 -3.22 -9.49
C VAL A 35 -2.79 -2.55 -8.32
N ASP A 36 -3.86 -1.83 -8.60
CA ASP A 36 -4.78 -1.23 -7.62
C ASP A 36 -6.03 -2.09 -7.49
N ILE A 37 -6.42 -2.45 -6.27
CA ILE A 37 -7.65 -3.21 -6.02
C ILE A 37 -8.75 -2.23 -5.62
N SER A 38 -9.76 -2.13 -6.48
CA SER A 38 -10.88 -1.22 -6.27
C SER A 38 -11.65 -1.57 -5.01
N GLN A 39 -11.82 -0.58 -4.11
CA GLN A 39 -12.62 -0.76 -2.90
C GLN A 39 -12.29 -2.05 -2.11
N ALA A 40 -11.02 -2.33 -1.88
CA ALA A 40 -10.51 -3.57 -1.30
C ALA A 40 -11.31 -4.07 -0.06
N PHE A 41 -11.70 -3.18 0.84
CA PHE A 41 -12.42 -3.57 2.05
C PHE A 41 -13.79 -4.19 1.76
N VAL A 42 -14.48 -3.73 0.72
CA VAL A 42 -15.79 -4.28 0.32
C VAL A 42 -15.64 -5.66 -0.34
N GLN A 43 -14.46 -5.98 -0.82
CA GLN A 43 -14.16 -7.29 -1.40
C GLN A 43 -13.73 -8.34 -0.36
N GLY A 44 -13.54 -7.93 0.90
CA GLY A 44 -13.30 -8.85 2.01
C GLY A 44 -14.55 -9.64 2.39
N ASP A 45 -14.35 -10.77 3.08
CA ASP A 45 -15.43 -11.55 3.68
C ASP A 45 -15.52 -11.24 5.18
N PHE A 46 -16.73 -11.19 5.74
CA PHE A 46 -16.88 -11.07 7.19
C PHE A 46 -16.19 -12.23 7.91
N LEU A 47 -15.57 -11.90 9.04
CA LEU A 47 -14.89 -12.89 9.86
C LEU A 47 -15.85 -13.50 10.88
N PRO A 48 -15.62 -14.75 11.30
CA PRO A 48 -16.33 -15.32 12.44
C PRO A 48 -16.18 -14.41 13.67
N GLY A 49 -17.32 -14.03 14.26
CA GLY A 49 -17.36 -13.09 15.40
C GLY A 49 -17.51 -11.63 15.05
N ASP A 50 -17.56 -11.24 13.77
CA ASP A 50 -17.95 -9.89 13.37
C ASP A 50 -19.45 -9.68 13.65
N GLY A 51 -19.78 -8.52 14.27
CA GLY A 51 -21.16 -8.18 14.59
C GLY A 51 -21.86 -9.15 15.57
N TYR A 52 -23.18 -9.23 15.46
CA TYR A 52 -24.01 -10.13 16.26
C TYR A 52 -24.27 -11.43 15.48
N ASN A 53 -23.81 -12.57 15.99
CA ASN A 53 -23.89 -13.88 15.33
C ASN A 53 -23.33 -13.88 13.88
N GLY A 54 -22.20 -13.18 13.65
CA GLY A 54 -21.57 -13.10 12.33
C GLY A 54 -22.33 -12.20 11.32
N LYS A 55 -23.25 -11.36 11.81
CA LYS A 55 -24.06 -10.45 11.00
C LYS A 55 -23.85 -9.01 11.46
N VAL A 56 -23.60 -8.13 10.52
CA VAL A 56 -23.44 -6.69 10.78
C VAL A 56 -24.65 -5.96 10.25
N TYR A 57 -25.31 -5.20 11.13
CA TYR A 57 -26.47 -4.40 10.79
C TYR A 57 -26.13 -2.93 10.90
N ILE A 58 -26.66 -2.12 9.98
CA ILE A 58 -26.52 -0.66 10.00
C ILE A 58 -27.88 0.01 9.92
N SER A 59 -28.00 1.17 10.54
CA SER A 59 -29.17 2.01 10.36
C SER A 59 -29.20 2.61 8.95
N PRO A 60 -30.39 2.85 8.37
CA PRO A 60 -30.51 3.56 7.09
C PRO A 60 -29.78 4.90 7.16
N PRO A 61 -29.06 5.31 6.09
CA PRO A 61 -28.49 6.65 6.00
C PRO A 61 -29.60 7.71 6.02
N PRO A 62 -29.34 8.93 6.55
CA PRO A 62 -30.30 10.02 6.50
C PRO A 62 -30.77 10.29 5.06
N GLY A 63 -32.09 10.44 4.88
CA GLY A 63 -32.72 10.64 3.56
C GLY A 63 -32.98 9.35 2.77
N PHE A 64 -32.56 8.20 3.28
CA PHE A 64 -32.89 6.89 2.74
C PHE A 64 -33.96 6.25 3.62
N ARG A 65 -35.15 5.95 3.06
CA ARG A 65 -36.28 5.26 3.72
C ARG A 65 -36.21 5.31 5.26
N GLU A 66 -36.78 6.34 5.83
CA GLU A 66 -36.90 6.52 7.30
C GLU A 66 -38.00 5.61 7.88
N ASP A 67 -38.20 4.43 7.32
CA ASP A 67 -39.16 3.48 7.84
C ASP A 67 -38.69 3.04 9.24
N GLN A 68 -39.35 3.57 10.26
CA GLN A 68 -39.05 3.29 11.66
C GLN A 68 -39.02 1.78 11.91
N GLY A 69 -37.86 1.30 12.38
CA GLY A 69 -37.67 -0.08 12.81
C GLY A 69 -36.96 -1.00 11.82
N TYR A 70 -36.56 -0.52 10.65
CA TYR A 70 -35.74 -1.31 9.72
C TYR A 70 -34.24 -1.05 9.91
N VAL A 71 -33.45 -2.09 9.71
CA VAL A 71 -31.98 -2.04 9.64
C VAL A 71 -31.52 -2.79 8.39
N TYR A 72 -30.40 -2.38 7.81
CA TYR A 72 -29.79 -3.08 6.69
C TYR A 72 -28.81 -4.13 7.19
N LEU A 73 -28.96 -5.35 6.72
CA LEU A 73 -27.94 -6.37 6.89
C LEU A 73 -26.85 -6.17 5.83
N LEU A 74 -25.61 -5.96 6.28
CA LEU A 74 -24.49 -5.88 5.37
C LEU A 74 -24.12 -7.25 4.83
N SER A 75 -23.99 -7.37 3.52
CA SER A 75 -23.47 -8.56 2.85
C SER A 75 -21.94 -8.57 2.77
N ARG A 76 -21.32 -7.40 2.87
CA ARG A 76 -19.85 -7.20 2.78
C ARG A 76 -19.39 -6.15 3.79
N PRO A 77 -18.13 -6.20 4.24
CA PRO A 77 -17.55 -5.15 5.07
C PRO A 77 -17.59 -3.79 4.38
N LEU A 78 -17.84 -2.73 5.15
CA LEU A 78 -17.84 -1.34 4.69
C LEU A 78 -16.82 -0.52 5.48
N TYR A 79 -16.37 0.59 4.90
CA TYR A 79 -15.60 1.60 5.61
C TYR A 79 -16.36 2.11 6.83
N GLY A 80 -15.68 2.26 7.96
CA GLY A 80 -16.26 2.77 9.21
C GLY A 80 -16.83 1.74 10.17
N ILE A 81 -16.95 0.47 9.77
CA ILE A 81 -17.27 -0.62 10.71
C ILE A 81 -16.00 -1.14 11.42
N PRO A 82 -16.11 -1.82 12.55
CA PRO A 82 -14.97 -2.51 13.15
C PRO A 82 -14.44 -3.61 12.21
N SER A 83 -13.14 -3.65 11.98
CA SER A 83 -12.39 -4.73 11.30
C SER A 83 -12.46 -4.92 9.77
N PRO A 84 -12.85 -3.95 8.90
CA PRO A 84 -12.86 -4.20 7.45
C PRO A 84 -11.46 -4.44 6.89
N ALA A 85 -10.44 -3.77 7.43
CA ALA A 85 -9.04 -4.00 7.05
C ALA A 85 -8.57 -5.43 7.41
N ARG A 86 -9.01 -5.96 8.56
CA ARG A 86 -8.70 -7.34 8.96
C ARG A 86 -9.42 -8.36 8.08
N ALA A 87 -10.69 -8.10 7.74
CA ALA A 87 -11.47 -8.94 6.85
C ALA A 87 -10.83 -9.02 5.46
N TRP A 88 -10.47 -7.87 4.90
CA TRP A 88 -9.75 -7.78 3.64
C TRP A 88 -8.40 -8.52 3.69
N HIS A 89 -7.57 -8.21 4.67
CA HIS A 89 -6.27 -8.88 4.83
C HIS A 89 -6.40 -10.41 4.92
N THR A 90 -7.43 -10.91 5.61
CA THR A 90 -7.67 -12.34 5.72
C THR A 90 -8.07 -12.95 4.38
N THR A 91 -8.99 -12.32 3.65
CA THR A 91 -9.45 -12.75 2.33
C THR A 91 -8.30 -12.74 1.31
N MET A 92 -7.55 -11.64 1.24
CA MET A 92 -6.39 -11.49 0.37
C MET A 92 -5.30 -12.53 0.70
N SER A 93 -4.96 -12.69 1.97
CA SER A 93 -3.96 -13.65 2.43
C SER A 93 -4.36 -15.10 2.12
N ALA A 94 -5.65 -15.44 2.26
CA ALA A 94 -6.15 -16.76 1.90
C ALA A 94 -5.99 -17.03 0.39
N TYR A 95 -6.30 -16.02 -0.44
CA TYR A 95 -6.10 -16.13 -1.88
C TYR A 95 -4.63 -16.32 -2.23
N LEU A 96 -3.73 -15.48 -1.73
CA LEU A 96 -2.29 -15.58 -2.02
C LEU A 96 -1.73 -16.95 -1.58
N LYS A 97 -2.11 -17.44 -0.40
CA LYS A 97 -1.73 -18.78 0.07
C LYS A 97 -2.26 -19.88 -0.85
N SER A 98 -3.48 -19.76 -1.37
CA SER A 98 -4.04 -20.72 -2.33
C SER A 98 -3.26 -20.78 -3.65
N LYS A 99 -2.53 -19.69 -3.99
CA LYS A 99 -1.61 -19.64 -5.13
C LYS A 99 -0.20 -20.12 -4.80
N GLY A 100 0.02 -20.62 -3.59
CA GLY A 100 1.32 -21.08 -3.12
C GLY A 100 2.25 -19.96 -2.62
N CYS A 101 1.74 -18.74 -2.45
CA CYS A 101 2.53 -17.66 -1.90
C CYS A 101 2.80 -17.84 -0.40
N ALA A 102 4.01 -17.50 0.02
CA ALA A 102 4.42 -17.47 1.41
C ALA A 102 4.92 -16.06 1.78
N HIS A 103 4.82 -15.71 3.05
CA HIS A 103 5.41 -14.47 3.56
C HIS A 103 6.94 -14.52 3.48
N VAL A 104 7.55 -13.39 3.25
CA VAL A 104 9.01 -13.23 3.25
C VAL A 104 9.47 -12.76 4.64
N GLY A 105 10.11 -13.65 5.38
CA GLY A 105 10.60 -13.35 6.72
C GLY A 105 9.47 -12.96 7.68
N PHE A 106 9.69 -11.89 8.44
CA PHE A 106 8.71 -11.36 9.40
C PHE A 106 7.80 -10.28 8.81
N GLU A 107 8.05 -9.86 7.55
CA GLU A 107 7.31 -8.79 6.90
C GLU A 107 5.99 -9.34 6.31
N ARG A 108 4.88 -8.94 6.91
CA ARG A 108 3.56 -9.43 6.52
C ARG A 108 3.03 -8.83 5.22
N SER A 109 3.60 -7.72 4.79
CA SER A 109 3.25 -7.06 3.52
C SER A 109 3.99 -7.64 2.32
N MET A 110 5.01 -8.48 2.58
CA MET A 110 5.81 -9.13 1.54
C MET A 110 5.46 -10.60 1.37
N TRP A 111 5.26 -10.98 0.12
CA TRP A 111 4.99 -12.36 -0.27
C TRP A 111 5.91 -12.79 -1.39
N CYS A 112 6.15 -14.08 -1.49
CA CYS A 112 6.82 -14.67 -2.64
C CYS A 112 6.17 -15.99 -3.02
N VAL A 113 6.28 -16.31 -4.30
CA VAL A 113 5.97 -17.64 -4.84
C VAL A 113 6.98 -17.97 -5.91
N THR A 114 7.47 -19.21 -5.89
CA THR A 114 8.35 -19.73 -6.95
C THR A 114 7.57 -20.74 -7.78
N ILE A 115 7.41 -20.43 -9.06
CA ILE A 115 6.73 -21.29 -10.03
C ILE A 115 7.76 -21.68 -11.10
N LYS A 116 8.01 -22.97 -11.26
CA LYS A 116 9.09 -23.49 -12.11
C LYS A 116 10.46 -22.93 -11.66
N ARG A 117 11.02 -21.98 -12.43
CA ARG A 117 12.33 -21.34 -12.15
C ARG A 117 12.22 -19.86 -11.83
N HIS A 118 11.01 -19.32 -11.85
CA HIS A 118 10.78 -17.89 -11.67
C HIS A 118 10.16 -17.62 -10.32
N THR A 119 10.69 -16.63 -9.63
CA THR A 119 10.14 -16.14 -8.37
C THR A 119 9.38 -14.85 -8.64
N ILE A 120 8.13 -14.81 -8.17
CA ILE A 120 7.33 -13.59 -8.12
C ILE A 120 7.43 -13.05 -6.70
N LEU A 121 7.87 -11.82 -6.57
CA LEU A 121 7.85 -11.06 -5.32
C LEU A 121 6.64 -10.14 -5.33
N ILE A 122 5.98 -10.00 -4.19
CA ILE A 122 4.74 -9.24 -4.06
C ILE A 122 4.86 -8.35 -2.83
N ALA A 123 4.68 -7.05 -3.01
CA ALA A 123 4.34 -6.14 -1.91
C ALA A 123 2.86 -5.85 -1.96
N SER A 124 2.19 -5.91 -0.81
CA SER A 124 0.77 -5.59 -0.68
C SER A 124 0.57 -4.54 0.40
N HIS A 125 -0.10 -3.45 0.08
CA HIS A 125 -0.47 -2.41 1.03
C HIS A 125 -1.93 -2.06 0.84
N ILE A 126 -2.81 -2.64 1.64
CA ILE A 126 -4.27 -2.54 1.55
C ILE A 126 -4.76 -2.90 0.14
N ASP A 127 -4.95 -1.93 -0.73
CA ASP A 127 -5.44 -1.99 -2.10
C ASP A 127 -4.31 -1.99 -3.15
N ASP A 128 -3.15 -1.46 -2.80
CA ASP A 128 -1.98 -1.39 -3.68
C ASP A 128 -1.15 -2.67 -3.68
N PHE A 129 -0.87 -3.20 -4.87
CA PHE A 129 0.03 -4.34 -5.08
C PHE A 129 1.16 -3.98 -6.02
N MET A 130 2.39 -4.23 -5.61
CA MET A 130 3.54 -4.25 -6.50
C MET A 130 3.97 -5.70 -6.72
N LEU A 131 4.01 -6.11 -7.99
CA LEU A 131 4.37 -7.45 -8.43
C LEU A 131 5.71 -7.38 -9.15
N ALA A 132 6.69 -8.20 -8.78
CA ALA A 132 7.98 -8.22 -9.47
C ALA A 132 8.37 -9.63 -9.90
N CYS A 133 8.75 -9.79 -11.18
CA CYS A 133 9.23 -11.06 -11.75
C CYS A 133 10.15 -10.80 -12.94
N ALA A 134 11.13 -11.67 -13.16
CA ALA A 134 12.00 -11.60 -14.35
C ALA A 134 11.31 -12.09 -15.63
N ASP A 135 10.26 -12.90 -15.51
CA ASP A 135 9.51 -13.46 -16.65
C ASP A 135 8.19 -12.74 -16.85
N ARG A 136 8.00 -12.07 -18.00
CA ARG A 136 6.79 -11.31 -18.33
C ARG A 136 5.54 -12.18 -18.39
N ALA A 137 5.61 -13.35 -19.00
CA ALA A 137 4.44 -14.21 -19.16
C ALA A 137 3.96 -14.76 -17.81
N MET A 138 4.89 -15.06 -16.91
CA MET A 138 4.58 -15.48 -15.55
C MET A 138 3.94 -14.34 -14.74
N LEU A 139 4.49 -13.13 -14.85
CA LEU A 139 3.97 -11.94 -14.19
C LEU A 139 2.56 -11.62 -14.67
N ASP A 140 2.34 -11.67 -16.00
CA ASP A 140 1.02 -11.44 -16.60
C ASP A 140 -0.01 -12.48 -16.15
N THR A 141 0.38 -13.76 -16.11
CA THR A 141 -0.50 -14.84 -15.66
C THR A 141 -0.91 -14.65 -14.20
N PHE A 142 0.03 -14.29 -13.33
CA PHE A 142 -0.23 -14.07 -11.92
C PHE A 142 -1.15 -12.84 -11.72
N ARG A 143 -0.84 -11.74 -12.40
CA ARG A 143 -1.64 -10.51 -12.39
C ARG A 143 -3.07 -10.75 -12.86
N GLN A 144 -3.24 -11.44 -13.98
CA GLN A 144 -4.57 -11.81 -14.49
C GLN A 144 -5.34 -12.66 -13.48
N GLY A 145 -4.67 -13.61 -12.82
CA GLY A 145 -5.28 -14.42 -11.78
C GLY A 145 -5.70 -13.59 -10.54
N LEU A 146 -4.93 -12.56 -10.19
CA LEU A 146 -5.26 -11.62 -9.11
C LEU A 146 -6.51 -10.81 -9.47
N LEU A 147 -6.53 -10.21 -10.67
CA LEU A 147 -7.63 -9.39 -11.17
C LEU A 147 -8.88 -10.19 -11.52
N ALA A 148 -8.76 -11.48 -11.81
CA ALA A 148 -9.92 -12.37 -11.97
C ALA A 148 -10.59 -12.70 -10.61
N ARG A 149 -9.86 -12.60 -9.50
CA ARG A 149 -10.40 -12.83 -8.16
C ARG A 149 -10.91 -11.57 -7.50
N PHE A 150 -10.24 -10.46 -7.72
CA PHE A 150 -10.55 -9.17 -7.11
C PHE A 150 -10.73 -8.12 -8.19
N ASP A 151 -11.77 -7.31 -8.05
CA ASP A 151 -11.97 -6.15 -8.91
C ASP A 151 -10.83 -5.16 -8.71
N GLY A 152 -10.20 -4.73 -9.78
CA GLY A 152 -9.06 -3.83 -9.71
C GLY A 152 -8.56 -3.45 -11.10
N THR A 153 -7.54 -2.62 -11.12
CA THR A 153 -6.94 -2.05 -12.32
C THR A 153 -5.46 -2.39 -12.41
N TYR A 154 -5.01 -2.70 -13.59
CA TYR A 154 -3.58 -2.77 -13.90
C TYR A 154 -3.08 -1.37 -14.28
N GLU A 155 -2.23 -0.81 -13.44
CA GLU A 155 -1.72 0.56 -13.60
C GLU A 155 -0.45 0.63 -14.50
N GLY A 156 0.01 -0.51 -14.98
CA GLY A 156 1.22 -0.57 -15.80
C GLY A 156 2.49 -0.90 -15.01
N GLU A 157 3.64 -0.55 -15.58
CA GLU A 157 4.91 -0.60 -14.86
C GLU A 157 4.89 0.39 -13.70
N VAL A 158 5.48 0.00 -12.57
CA VAL A 158 5.47 0.84 -11.37
C VAL A 158 6.29 2.12 -11.57
N HIS A 159 5.64 3.28 -11.51
CA HIS A 159 6.25 4.60 -11.51
C HIS A 159 6.00 5.37 -10.23
N THR A 160 4.93 5.01 -9.52
CA THR A 160 4.60 5.53 -8.20
C THR A 160 4.12 4.39 -7.32
N TYR A 161 4.48 4.41 -6.05
CA TYR A 161 3.98 3.45 -5.07
C TYR A 161 4.06 4.03 -3.65
N LEU A 162 2.94 4.03 -2.93
CA LEU A 162 2.83 4.57 -1.56
C LEU A 162 3.39 5.99 -1.42
N GLY A 163 3.09 6.87 -2.37
CA GLY A 163 3.54 8.26 -2.36
C GLY A 163 5.03 8.46 -2.69
N CYS A 164 5.71 7.40 -3.12
CA CYS A 164 7.06 7.48 -3.65
C CYS A 164 7.03 7.41 -5.18
N GLU A 165 7.74 8.32 -5.83
CA GLU A 165 8.07 8.25 -7.26
C GLU A 165 9.20 7.24 -7.45
N ILE A 166 9.10 6.41 -8.47
CA ILE A 166 10.03 5.32 -8.76
C ILE A 166 10.53 5.47 -10.19
N GLU A 167 11.81 5.79 -10.33
CA GLU A 167 12.49 5.83 -11.62
C GLU A 167 13.45 4.64 -11.71
N ARG A 168 13.28 3.80 -12.73
CA ARG A 168 14.08 2.61 -12.94
C ARG A 168 14.89 2.71 -14.22
N ASP A 169 16.21 2.73 -14.07
CA ASP A 169 17.16 2.63 -15.18
C ASP A 169 17.72 1.21 -15.22
N MET A 170 17.06 0.36 -16.01
CA MET A 170 17.43 -1.05 -16.15
C MET A 170 18.80 -1.23 -16.81
N GLY A 171 19.21 -0.29 -17.68
CA GLY A 171 20.50 -0.33 -18.34
C GLY A 171 21.66 -0.03 -17.39
N ALA A 172 21.47 0.95 -16.52
CA ALA A 172 22.44 1.31 -15.49
C ALA A 172 22.31 0.48 -14.19
N GLY A 173 21.31 -0.39 -14.09
CA GLY A 173 21.04 -1.19 -12.88
C GLY A 173 20.72 -0.31 -11.67
N ARG A 174 19.99 0.81 -11.86
CA ARG A 174 19.67 1.76 -10.80
C ARG A 174 18.15 1.93 -10.67
N THR A 175 17.73 2.10 -9.42
CA THR A 175 16.38 2.56 -9.08
C THR A 175 16.49 3.76 -8.16
N LEU A 176 15.83 4.85 -8.53
CA LEU A 176 15.73 6.07 -7.75
C LEU A 176 14.34 6.14 -7.12
N LEU A 177 14.31 6.39 -5.83
CA LEU A 177 13.07 6.68 -5.08
C LEU A 177 13.06 8.14 -4.69
N SER A 178 11.97 8.85 -4.97
CA SER A 178 11.76 10.24 -4.65
C SER A 178 10.40 10.45 -3.99
N GLN A 179 10.33 11.39 -3.07
CA GLN A 179 9.08 11.92 -2.52
C GLN A 179 9.00 13.43 -2.78
N ARG A 180 9.54 13.85 -3.91
CA ARG A 180 9.66 15.26 -4.24
C ARG A 180 8.29 15.94 -4.30
N HIS A 181 7.34 15.39 -5.03
CA HIS A 181 6.00 15.98 -5.14
C HIS A 181 5.33 16.09 -3.77
N PHE A 182 5.43 15.05 -2.93
CA PHE A 182 4.90 15.11 -1.57
C PHE A 182 5.55 16.24 -0.75
N ALA A 183 6.87 16.38 -0.82
CA ALA A 183 7.58 17.47 -0.12
C ALA A 183 7.16 18.85 -0.65
N GLU A 184 7.02 19.01 -1.96
CA GLU A 184 6.54 20.23 -2.61
C GLU A 184 5.12 20.57 -2.18
N ASP A 185 4.22 19.61 -2.12
CA ASP A 185 2.84 19.80 -1.69
C ASP A 185 2.76 20.22 -0.21
N VAL A 186 3.57 19.60 0.65
CA VAL A 186 3.68 20.01 2.05
C VAL A 186 4.11 21.46 2.15
N LEU A 187 5.13 21.86 1.40
CA LEU A 187 5.59 23.25 1.40
C LEU A 187 4.51 24.23 0.92
N ARG A 188 3.72 23.85 -0.09
CA ARG A 188 2.59 24.67 -0.57
C ARG A 188 1.48 24.79 0.46
N ILE A 189 1.07 23.66 1.09
CA ILE A 189 0.01 23.62 2.12
C ILE A 189 0.36 24.53 3.31
N PHE A 190 1.62 24.54 3.72
CA PHE A 190 2.08 25.38 4.83
C PHE A 190 2.54 26.78 4.40
N ALA A 191 2.30 27.18 3.12
CA ALA A 191 2.75 28.46 2.57
C ALA A 191 4.26 28.72 2.76
N MET A 192 5.07 27.67 2.67
CA MET A 192 6.52 27.69 2.86
C MET A 192 7.29 27.51 1.55
N TRP A 193 6.64 27.58 0.40
CA TRP A 193 7.26 27.35 -0.91
C TRP A 193 8.44 28.31 -1.18
N ASP A 194 8.28 29.57 -0.81
CA ASP A 194 9.28 30.64 -1.01
C ASP A 194 10.15 30.89 0.23
N CYS A 195 10.10 30.00 1.23
CA CYS A 195 10.90 30.20 2.44
C CYS A 195 12.39 29.97 2.17
N THR A 196 13.23 30.80 2.79
CA THR A 196 14.68 30.58 2.77
C THR A 196 15.01 29.34 3.59
N PRO A 197 15.77 28.37 3.04
CA PRO A 197 16.20 27.21 3.80
C PRO A 197 17.00 27.63 5.03
N ALA A 198 16.53 27.26 6.22
CA ALA A 198 17.25 27.48 7.46
C ALA A 198 18.06 26.24 7.83
N ILE A 199 19.36 26.42 8.05
CA ILE A 199 20.18 25.37 8.64
C ILE A 199 19.83 25.28 10.11
N ARG A 200 19.06 24.26 10.49
CA ARG A 200 18.75 24.01 11.90
C ARG A 200 20.04 23.54 12.59
N LYS A 201 20.59 24.35 13.52
CA LYS A 201 21.64 23.87 14.43
C LYS A 201 21.04 22.67 15.19
N ARG A 202 21.71 21.52 15.19
CA ARG A 202 21.29 20.33 15.94
C ARG A 202 21.01 20.74 17.38
N CYS A 203 19.74 20.67 17.79
CA CYS A 203 19.41 20.66 19.21
C CYS A 203 19.79 19.26 19.70
N SER A 204 20.72 19.18 20.64
CA SER A 204 21.33 17.94 21.14
C SER A 204 20.41 17.05 21.98
N MET A 205 19.12 17.31 21.98
CA MET A 205 18.11 16.48 22.66
C MET A 205 16.91 16.34 21.74
N LEU A 206 16.77 15.20 21.16
CA LEU A 206 15.67 14.53 20.48
C LEU A 206 16.13 14.08 19.09
N THR A 207 16.80 12.95 19.05
CA THR A 207 16.99 12.15 17.82
C THR A 207 15.67 11.50 17.47
N TRP A 208 14.87 12.20 16.68
CA TRP A 208 13.87 11.58 15.83
C TRP A 208 14.40 11.69 14.40
N ASP A 209 15.10 10.64 13.95
CA ASP A 209 15.46 10.49 12.54
C ASP A 209 14.19 10.19 11.74
N ILE A 210 13.38 11.21 11.49
CA ILE A 210 12.12 11.07 10.72
C ILE A 210 12.37 11.21 9.21
N PHE A 211 13.53 11.72 8.79
CA PHE A 211 13.86 11.89 7.36
C PHE A 211 15.31 11.47 7.06
N PRO A 212 15.58 10.19 6.78
CA PRO A 212 16.81 9.86 6.09
C PRO A 212 16.65 10.25 4.62
N ASN A 213 17.51 11.17 4.18
CA ASN A 213 17.82 11.46 2.77
C ASN A 213 16.84 12.32 1.97
N ILE A 214 16.61 13.57 2.38
CA ILE A 214 16.47 14.64 1.39
C ILE A 214 17.89 15.08 1.02
N MET A 215 18.45 14.47 0.01
CA MET A 215 19.68 14.97 -0.64
C MET A 215 19.32 16.20 -1.44
N LEU A 216 19.41 17.38 -0.82
CA LEU A 216 19.50 18.65 -1.55
C LEU A 216 20.81 18.62 -2.34
N GLY A 217 20.67 18.52 -3.65
CA GLY A 217 21.81 18.56 -4.57
C GLY A 217 22.66 19.81 -4.31
N LYS A 218 23.89 19.62 -3.86
CA LYS A 218 24.89 20.67 -3.85
C LYS A 218 25.14 21.07 -5.28
N LYS A 219 24.70 22.26 -5.70
CA LYS A 219 25.30 22.95 -6.83
C LYS A 219 26.71 23.33 -6.40
N SER A 220 27.69 22.63 -6.92
CA SER A 220 29.07 23.12 -6.92
C SER A 220 29.17 24.31 -7.88
N HIS A 221 29.39 25.48 -7.35
CA HIS A 221 29.95 26.58 -8.12
C HIS A 221 31.47 26.48 -8.06
N PHE A 222 32.06 26.24 -9.19
CA PHE A 222 33.27 26.87 -9.59
C PHE A 222 32.92 27.96 -10.56
#